data_c296a987f0d1b7a67a81c2080bebc3d2
#
_entry.id   c296a987f0d1b7a67a81c2080bebc3d2
#
_cell.length_a   1.000
_cell.length_b   1.000
_cell.length_c   1.000
_cell.angle_alpha   90.00
_cell.angle_beta   90.00
_cell.angle_gamma   90.00
#
_symmetry.space_group_name_H-M   'P 1'
#
loop_
_entity.id
_entity.type
_entity.pdbx_description
1 polymer ?
#
loop_
_entity_poly.entity_id
_entity_poly.type
_entity_poly.pdbx_seq_one_letter_code
_entity_poly.pdbx_strand_id
1 'polypeptide(L)'
;MDQVLSAALHAFATHGYQGVSVRTLNRELGVSHNLLHQRFGSKLGIWYAAVEWGFGRLTEELGQALSGAIDPREQLRLFIRTFVEFSARHPDVQRLVIQEGGNPSERLTHLLDRYVRPTVAALTPTLGRLARSGGVRPVPPEVVYNLITSAGTNYSSDALTRELFGAGALAPESIPRYAEAVVTVILDGLTT
;
A
#
# COMPACT_ATOMS: atom_id res chain seq x y z
N MET A 1 -5.55 -20.69 -1.98
CA MET A 1 -5.57 -19.94 -0.70
C MET A 1 -5.50 -18.44 -0.97
N ASP A 2 -4.71 -18.01 -1.93
CA ASP A 2 -4.56 -16.60 -2.32
C ASP A 2 -5.88 -15.90 -2.66
N GLN A 3 -6.78 -16.56 -3.39
CA GLN A 3 -8.11 -16.03 -3.70
C GLN A 3 -8.94 -15.75 -2.43
N VAL A 4 -8.83 -16.62 -1.42
CA VAL A 4 -9.52 -16.45 -0.14
C VAL A 4 -8.99 -15.23 0.62
N LEU A 5 -7.66 -15.08 0.68
CA LEU A 5 -7.03 -13.97 1.39
C LEU A 5 -7.22 -12.64 0.65
N SER A 6 -7.15 -12.65 -0.68
CA SER A 6 -7.46 -11.49 -1.51
C SER A 6 -8.90 -11.00 -1.31
N ALA A 7 -9.87 -11.91 -1.34
CA ALA A 7 -11.27 -11.55 -1.13
C ALA A 7 -11.57 -11.12 0.31
N ALA A 8 -10.90 -11.73 1.30
CA ALA A 8 -11.00 -11.28 2.69
C ALA A 8 -10.43 -9.86 2.86
N LEU A 9 -9.27 -9.57 2.26
CA LEU A 9 -8.68 -8.24 2.24
C LEU A 9 -9.63 -7.22 1.61
N HIS A 10 -10.19 -7.55 0.45
CA HIS A 10 -11.17 -6.71 -0.24
C HIS A 10 -12.39 -6.41 0.64
N ALA A 11 -12.96 -7.43 1.28
CA ALA A 11 -14.11 -7.25 2.16
C ALA A 11 -13.80 -6.33 3.35
N PHE A 12 -12.66 -6.53 4.02
CA PHE A 12 -12.24 -5.67 5.12
C PHE A 12 -11.91 -4.24 4.68
N ALA A 13 -11.30 -4.07 3.51
CA ALA A 13 -11.00 -2.75 2.94
C ALA A 13 -12.27 -1.99 2.53
N THR A 14 -13.31 -2.70 2.09
CA THR A 14 -14.56 -2.10 1.61
C THR A 14 -15.55 -1.83 2.74
N HIS A 15 -15.73 -2.79 3.66
CA HIS A 15 -16.79 -2.74 4.67
C HIS A 15 -16.26 -2.44 6.09
N GLY A 16 -14.94 -2.31 6.23
CA GLY A 16 -14.29 -2.20 7.54
C GLY A 16 -14.35 -3.49 8.35
N TYR A 17 -13.55 -3.58 9.40
CA TYR A 17 -13.53 -4.77 10.24
C TYR A 17 -14.91 -5.12 10.81
N GLN A 18 -15.65 -4.14 11.33
CA GLN A 18 -16.95 -4.40 11.95
C GLN A 18 -18.02 -4.85 10.96
N GLY A 19 -18.01 -4.34 9.74
CA GLY A 19 -18.98 -4.65 8.69
C GLY A 19 -18.85 -6.05 8.08
N VAL A 20 -17.73 -6.73 8.28
CA VAL A 20 -17.49 -8.09 7.76
C VAL A 20 -17.90 -9.14 8.78
N SER A 21 -18.59 -10.19 8.34
CA SER A 21 -18.84 -11.40 9.14
C SER A 21 -18.19 -12.62 8.49
N VAL A 22 -17.70 -13.57 9.30
CA VAL A 22 -17.12 -14.82 8.80
C VAL A 22 -18.13 -15.62 7.99
N ARG A 23 -19.42 -15.56 8.36
CA ARG A 23 -20.51 -16.22 7.64
C ARG A 23 -20.70 -15.62 6.24
N THR A 24 -20.63 -14.29 6.14
CA THR A 24 -20.71 -13.57 4.85
C THR A 24 -19.53 -13.94 3.96
N LEU A 25 -18.31 -13.90 4.52
CA LEU A 25 -17.09 -14.31 3.79
C LEU A 25 -17.18 -15.75 3.28
N ASN A 26 -17.59 -16.70 4.10
CA ASN A 26 -17.76 -18.09 3.66
C ASN A 26 -18.73 -18.21 2.46
N ARG A 27 -19.86 -17.49 2.51
CA ARG A 27 -20.85 -17.49 1.44
C ARG A 27 -20.33 -16.86 0.15
N GLU A 28 -19.67 -15.73 0.24
CA GLU A 28 -19.12 -14.99 -0.93
C GLU A 28 -17.99 -15.77 -1.60
N LEU A 29 -17.19 -16.46 -0.81
CA LEU A 29 -16.08 -17.27 -1.29
C LEU A 29 -16.52 -18.66 -1.79
N GLY A 30 -17.78 -19.05 -1.59
CA GLY A 30 -18.27 -20.38 -1.94
C GLY A 30 -17.56 -21.51 -1.18
N VAL A 31 -16.98 -21.20 0.00
CA VAL A 31 -16.27 -22.18 0.83
C VAL A 31 -17.16 -22.74 1.92
N SER A 32 -16.82 -23.93 2.44
CA SER A 32 -17.60 -24.56 3.51
C SER A 32 -17.68 -23.67 4.74
N HIS A 33 -18.81 -23.72 5.45
CA HIS A 33 -19.09 -22.88 6.63
C HIS A 33 -17.98 -22.91 7.69
N ASN A 34 -17.26 -24.02 7.81
CA ASN A 34 -16.22 -24.21 8.81
C ASN A 34 -14.78 -23.94 8.32
N LEU A 35 -14.58 -23.79 7.01
CA LEU A 35 -13.22 -23.71 6.46
C LEU A 35 -12.40 -22.56 7.03
N LEU A 36 -12.97 -21.36 7.01
CA LEU A 36 -12.27 -20.17 7.53
C LEU A 36 -12.02 -20.28 9.03
N HIS A 37 -13.00 -20.81 9.77
CA HIS A 37 -12.84 -20.99 11.21
C HIS A 37 -11.78 -22.02 11.57
N GLN A 38 -11.76 -23.18 10.87
CA GLN A 38 -10.75 -24.22 11.07
C GLN A 38 -9.33 -23.73 10.72
N ARG A 39 -9.20 -22.91 9.69
CA ARG A 39 -7.91 -22.44 9.20
C ARG A 39 -7.34 -21.25 9.97
N PHE A 40 -8.18 -20.30 10.33
CA PHE A 40 -7.78 -19.02 10.90
C PHE A 40 -8.26 -18.79 12.33
N GLY A 41 -9.10 -19.66 12.87
CA GLY A 41 -9.61 -19.65 14.22
C GLY A 41 -10.67 -18.58 14.49
N SER A 42 -10.47 -17.35 14.05
CA SER A 42 -11.35 -16.21 14.35
C SER A 42 -11.39 -15.21 13.19
N LYS A 43 -12.36 -14.28 13.25
CA LYS A 43 -12.42 -13.13 12.34
C LYS A 43 -11.13 -12.31 12.37
N LEU A 44 -10.54 -12.13 13.55
CA LEU A 44 -9.26 -11.43 13.71
C LEU A 44 -8.11 -12.21 13.06
N GLY A 45 -8.10 -13.54 13.20
CA GLY A 45 -7.12 -14.40 12.52
C GLY A 45 -7.22 -14.33 11.00
N ILE A 46 -8.44 -14.26 10.44
CA ILE A 46 -8.65 -14.03 9.00
C ILE A 46 -8.11 -12.66 8.59
N TRP A 47 -8.38 -11.63 9.40
CA TRP A 47 -7.89 -10.28 9.16
C TRP A 47 -6.37 -10.22 9.14
N TYR A 48 -5.68 -10.79 10.14
CA TYR A 48 -4.22 -10.86 10.17
C TYR A 48 -3.64 -11.60 8.96
N ALA A 49 -4.22 -12.72 8.58
CA ALA A 49 -3.76 -13.47 7.41
C ALA A 49 -3.96 -12.70 6.09
N ALA A 50 -5.08 -11.98 5.94
CA ALA A 50 -5.34 -11.15 4.77
C ALA A 50 -4.37 -9.96 4.68
N VAL A 51 -4.07 -9.33 5.82
CA VAL A 51 -3.08 -8.26 5.94
C VAL A 51 -1.67 -8.77 5.59
N GLU A 52 -1.24 -9.88 6.17
CA GLU A 52 0.06 -10.49 5.86
C GLU A 52 0.18 -10.79 4.37
N TRP A 53 -0.88 -11.33 3.76
CA TRP A 53 -0.91 -11.63 2.34
C TRP A 53 -0.77 -10.37 1.47
N GLY A 54 -1.46 -9.27 1.79
CA GLY A 54 -1.45 -8.03 1.02
C GLY A 54 -0.16 -7.23 1.22
N PHE A 55 0.18 -6.93 2.47
CA PHE A 55 1.35 -6.12 2.82
C PHE A 55 2.67 -6.87 2.67
N GLY A 56 2.68 -8.19 2.88
CA GLY A 56 3.85 -9.03 2.64
C GLY A 56 4.31 -8.93 1.19
N ARG A 57 3.38 -8.92 0.23
CA ARG A 57 3.67 -8.72 -1.20
C ARG A 57 4.28 -7.35 -1.49
N LEU A 58 3.75 -6.28 -0.89
CA LEU A 58 4.35 -4.95 -1.03
C LEU A 58 5.78 -4.93 -0.51
N THR A 59 6.00 -5.51 0.68
CA THR A 59 7.33 -5.57 1.28
C THR A 59 8.31 -6.36 0.43
N GLU A 60 7.86 -7.47 -0.15
CA GLU A 60 8.66 -8.30 -1.06
C GLU A 60 9.03 -7.55 -2.35
N GLU A 61 8.04 -6.93 -3.03
CA GLU A 61 8.29 -6.15 -4.25
C GLU A 61 9.23 -4.97 -3.99
N LEU A 62 9.08 -4.25 -2.88
CA LEU A 62 9.99 -3.18 -2.48
C LEU A 62 11.40 -3.73 -2.21
N GLY A 63 11.53 -4.84 -1.49
CA GLY A 63 12.81 -5.48 -1.22
C GLY A 63 13.53 -5.91 -2.51
N GLN A 64 12.82 -6.50 -3.45
CA GLN A 64 13.36 -6.89 -4.76
C GLN A 64 13.79 -5.67 -5.58
N ALA A 65 12.94 -4.64 -5.67
CA ALA A 65 13.24 -3.42 -6.43
C ALA A 65 14.45 -2.67 -5.89
N LEU A 66 14.64 -2.64 -4.58
CA LEU A 66 15.75 -1.94 -3.92
C LEU A 66 17.04 -2.78 -3.86
N SER A 67 16.96 -4.06 -4.18
CA SER A 67 18.12 -4.97 -4.14
C SER A 67 19.20 -4.52 -5.12
N GLY A 68 20.42 -4.29 -4.61
CA GLY A 68 21.56 -3.87 -5.42
C GLY A 68 21.60 -2.38 -5.79
N ALA A 69 20.56 -1.60 -5.51
CA ALA A 69 20.59 -0.16 -5.74
C ALA A 69 21.47 0.55 -4.69
N ILE A 70 22.61 1.11 -5.09
CA ILE A 70 23.56 1.77 -4.20
C ILE A 70 23.32 3.29 -4.16
N ASP A 71 23.00 3.89 -5.30
CA ASP A 71 22.75 5.32 -5.39
C ASP A 71 21.44 5.71 -4.65
N PRO A 72 21.48 6.66 -3.69
CA PRO A 72 20.31 7.05 -2.93
C PRO A 72 19.18 7.66 -3.78
N ARG A 73 19.49 8.36 -4.88
CA ARG A 73 18.48 8.92 -5.78
C ARG A 73 17.76 7.81 -6.52
N GLU A 74 18.48 6.81 -6.99
CA GLU A 74 17.91 5.64 -7.63
C GLU A 74 17.10 4.79 -6.64
N GLN A 75 17.57 4.64 -5.39
CA GLN A 75 16.78 3.98 -4.34
C GLN A 75 15.43 4.67 -4.10
N LEU A 76 15.43 6.00 -4.00
CA LEU A 76 14.19 6.77 -3.83
C LEU A 76 13.29 6.64 -5.06
N ARG A 77 13.84 6.71 -6.26
CA ARG A 77 13.09 6.52 -7.51
C ARG A 77 12.42 5.16 -7.58
N LEU A 78 13.16 4.09 -7.31
CA LEU A 78 12.65 2.72 -7.32
C LEU A 78 11.59 2.53 -6.23
N PHE A 79 11.81 3.07 -5.04
CA PHE A 79 10.83 3.01 -3.95
C PHE A 79 9.50 3.66 -4.35
N ILE A 80 9.53 4.90 -4.84
CA ILE A 80 8.34 5.64 -5.25
C ILE A 80 7.60 4.88 -6.36
N ARG A 81 8.31 4.50 -7.40
CA ARG A 81 7.74 3.78 -8.54
C ARG A 81 7.05 2.49 -8.11
N THR A 82 7.78 1.61 -7.40
CA THR A 82 7.26 0.31 -6.96
C THR A 82 6.06 0.47 -6.05
N PHE A 83 6.12 1.41 -5.10
CA PHE A 83 5.01 1.67 -4.18
C PHE A 83 3.75 2.15 -4.93
N VAL A 84 3.88 3.10 -5.85
CA VAL A 84 2.75 3.63 -6.63
C VAL A 84 2.17 2.57 -7.57
N GLU A 85 3.01 1.84 -8.29
CA GLU A 85 2.57 0.76 -9.18
C GLU A 85 1.87 -0.37 -8.40
N PHE A 86 2.43 -0.75 -7.24
CA PHE A 86 1.81 -1.75 -6.38
C PHE A 86 0.44 -1.28 -5.86
N SER A 87 0.37 -0.05 -5.34
CA SER A 87 -0.87 0.52 -4.80
C SER A 87 -1.96 0.62 -5.87
N ALA A 88 -1.60 0.95 -7.11
CA ALA A 88 -2.53 0.99 -8.24
C ALA A 88 -3.07 -0.41 -8.60
N ARG A 89 -2.21 -1.44 -8.54
CA ARG A 89 -2.59 -2.84 -8.82
C ARG A 89 -3.34 -3.51 -7.65
N HIS A 90 -3.10 -3.05 -6.41
CA HIS A 90 -3.63 -3.63 -5.18
C HIS A 90 -4.28 -2.56 -4.28
N PRO A 91 -5.36 -1.89 -4.74
CA PRO A 91 -5.94 -0.74 -4.06
C PRO A 91 -6.47 -1.06 -2.65
N ASP A 92 -6.85 -2.30 -2.39
CA ASP A 92 -7.40 -2.72 -1.10
C ASP A 92 -6.38 -2.64 0.05
N VAL A 93 -5.08 -2.74 -0.26
CA VAL A 93 -4.02 -2.56 0.74
C VAL A 93 -4.04 -1.13 1.30
N GLN A 94 -4.13 -0.13 0.42
CA GLN A 94 -4.19 1.27 0.83
C GLN A 94 -5.54 1.63 1.48
N ARG A 95 -6.65 1.13 0.94
CA ARG A 95 -7.98 1.32 1.52
C ARG A 95 -8.06 0.80 2.95
N LEU A 96 -7.43 -0.35 3.23
CA LEU A 96 -7.40 -0.92 4.58
C LEU A 96 -6.66 -0.02 5.57
N VAL A 97 -5.54 0.60 5.17
CA VAL A 97 -4.82 1.57 6.03
C VAL A 97 -5.72 2.76 6.38
N ILE A 98 -6.46 3.28 5.40
CA ILE A 98 -7.39 4.39 5.63
C ILE A 98 -8.52 3.97 6.58
N GLN A 99 -9.11 2.80 6.37
CA GLN A 99 -10.18 2.27 7.21
C GLN A 99 -9.75 2.09 8.66
N GLU A 100 -8.60 1.51 8.90
CA GLU A 100 -8.07 1.30 10.26
C GLU A 100 -7.52 2.60 10.87
N GLY A 101 -7.01 3.52 10.05
CA GLY A 101 -6.41 4.79 10.50
C GLY A 101 -7.38 5.75 11.16
N GLY A 102 -8.69 5.57 10.98
CA GLY A 102 -9.72 6.43 11.55
C GLY A 102 -9.89 6.33 13.07
N ASN A 103 -9.48 5.20 13.68
CA ASN A 103 -9.64 4.99 15.12
C ASN A 103 -8.48 4.14 15.70
N PRO A 104 -7.98 4.48 16.90
CA PRO A 104 -7.00 3.64 17.59
C PRO A 104 -7.55 2.23 17.83
N SER A 105 -6.79 1.22 17.43
CA SER A 105 -7.16 -0.19 17.59
C SER A 105 -5.92 -1.09 17.60
N GLU A 106 -6.06 -2.32 18.11
CA GLU A 106 -5.02 -3.34 18.04
C GLU A 106 -4.63 -3.62 16.56
N ARG A 107 -5.59 -3.59 15.65
CA ARG A 107 -5.37 -3.79 14.22
C ARG A 107 -4.55 -2.66 13.59
N LEU A 108 -4.86 -1.41 13.95
CA LEU A 108 -4.03 -0.26 13.53
C LEU A 108 -2.61 -0.39 14.08
N THR A 109 -2.46 -0.72 15.36
CA THR A 109 -1.14 -0.95 15.97
C THR A 109 -0.36 -2.02 15.22
N HIS A 110 -1.00 -3.15 14.91
CA HIS A 110 -0.39 -4.22 14.13
C HIS A 110 0.07 -3.76 12.74
N LEU A 111 -0.79 -3.03 12.00
CA LEU A 111 -0.42 -2.46 10.69
C LEU A 111 0.77 -1.52 10.78
N LEU A 112 0.75 -0.61 11.75
CA LEU A 112 1.82 0.35 11.95
C LEU A 112 3.14 -0.34 12.29
N ASP A 113 3.14 -1.24 13.26
CA ASP A 113 4.37 -1.85 13.77
C ASP A 113 4.97 -2.86 12.78
N ARG A 114 4.11 -3.61 12.09
CA ARG A 114 4.56 -4.68 11.20
C ARG A 114 4.95 -4.21 9.81
N TYR A 115 4.30 -3.17 9.28
CA TYR A 115 4.45 -2.78 7.87
C TYR A 115 4.80 -1.30 7.67
N VAL A 116 4.05 -0.38 8.29
CA VAL A 116 4.19 1.05 7.98
C VAL A 116 5.49 1.62 8.56
N ARG A 117 5.75 1.42 9.86
CA ARG A 117 6.97 1.92 10.51
C ARG A 117 8.26 1.37 9.89
N PRO A 118 8.38 0.06 9.59
CA PRO A 118 9.55 -0.46 8.88
C PRO A 118 9.75 0.17 7.49
N THR A 119 8.66 0.40 6.75
CA THR A 119 8.71 1.05 5.44
C THR A 119 9.22 2.49 5.54
N VAL A 120 8.71 3.26 6.49
CA VAL A 120 9.19 4.64 6.77
C VAL A 120 10.63 4.64 7.26
N ALA A 121 11.00 3.70 8.13
CA ALA A 121 12.35 3.57 8.64
C ALA A 121 13.37 3.21 7.53
N ALA A 122 12.98 2.46 6.52
CA ALA A 122 13.81 2.17 5.35
C ALA A 122 14.02 3.40 4.44
N LEU A 123 13.02 4.28 4.32
CA LEU A 123 13.08 5.48 3.49
C LEU A 123 13.92 6.61 4.13
N THR A 124 13.83 6.78 5.44
CA THR A 124 14.44 7.90 6.17
C THR A 124 15.97 8.02 5.96
N PRO A 125 16.79 6.94 6.04
CA PRO A 125 18.22 7.03 5.80
C PRO A 125 18.56 7.45 4.37
N THR A 126 17.78 7.04 3.38
CA THR A 126 17.96 7.40 1.96
C THR A 126 17.76 8.90 1.75
N LEU A 127 16.69 9.47 2.30
CA LEU A 127 16.45 10.90 2.29
C LEU A 127 17.57 11.68 2.99
N GLY A 128 18.04 11.18 4.14
CA GLY A 128 19.16 11.79 4.87
C GLY A 128 20.48 11.77 4.06
N ARG A 129 20.77 10.72 3.30
CA ARG A 129 21.95 10.68 2.41
C ARG A 129 21.82 11.68 1.27
N LEU A 130 20.66 11.75 0.63
CA LEU A 130 20.36 12.70 -0.44
C LEU A 130 20.52 14.16 0.01
N ALA A 131 19.97 14.50 1.19
CA ALA A 131 20.10 15.84 1.73
C ALA A 131 21.56 16.24 2.03
N ARG A 132 22.37 15.30 2.59
CA ARG A 132 23.80 15.55 2.89
C ARG A 132 24.67 15.68 1.63
N SER A 133 24.33 15.01 0.55
CA SER A 133 25.06 15.14 -0.73
C SER A 133 24.73 16.44 -1.49
N GLY A 134 23.82 17.28 -0.97
CA GLY A 134 23.35 18.48 -1.67
C GLY A 134 22.45 18.19 -2.87
N GLY A 135 22.05 16.92 -3.06
CA GLY A 135 21.22 16.50 -4.20
C GLY A 135 19.73 16.84 -4.04
N VAL A 136 19.30 17.13 -2.82
CA VAL A 136 17.91 17.49 -2.53
C VAL A 136 17.83 18.50 -1.39
N ARG A 137 16.76 19.27 -1.36
CA ARG A 137 16.41 20.14 -0.20
C ARG A 137 16.12 19.27 1.03
N PRO A 138 16.48 19.70 2.23
CA PRO A 138 16.04 19.04 3.45
C PRO A 138 14.52 19.17 3.59
N VAL A 139 13.82 18.07 3.42
CA VAL A 139 12.36 17.97 3.56
C VAL A 139 12.05 16.95 4.65
N PRO A 140 11.09 17.24 5.56
CA PRO A 140 10.68 16.27 6.56
C PRO A 140 10.25 14.94 5.93
N PRO A 141 10.73 13.78 6.43
CA PRO A 141 10.40 12.47 5.86
C PRO A 141 8.89 12.20 5.76
N GLU A 142 8.11 12.73 6.70
CA GLU A 142 6.65 12.62 6.71
C GLU A 142 5.98 13.31 5.52
N VAL A 143 6.56 14.40 5.00
CA VAL A 143 6.04 15.09 3.79
C VAL A 143 6.23 14.18 2.58
N VAL A 144 7.43 13.63 2.41
CA VAL A 144 7.73 12.71 1.30
C VAL A 144 6.86 11.45 1.39
N TYR A 145 6.75 10.88 2.58
CA TYR A 145 5.87 9.72 2.83
C TYR A 145 4.42 10.01 2.44
N ASN A 146 3.87 11.15 2.88
CA ASN A 146 2.48 11.52 2.56
C ASN A 146 2.27 11.77 1.07
N LEU A 147 3.21 12.37 0.36
CA LEU A 147 3.13 12.55 -1.09
C LEU A 147 3.08 11.21 -1.82
N ILE A 148 3.96 10.27 -1.46
CA ILE A 148 4.02 8.94 -2.07
C ILE A 148 2.74 8.15 -1.80
N THR A 149 2.29 8.12 -0.55
CA THR A 149 1.10 7.34 -0.16
C THR A 149 -0.18 7.94 -0.75
N SER A 150 -0.29 9.28 -0.80
CA SER A 150 -1.42 9.96 -1.43
C SER A 150 -1.49 9.67 -2.93
N ALA A 151 -0.36 9.66 -3.63
CA ALA A 151 -0.33 9.33 -5.05
C ALA A 151 -0.81 7.90 -5.31
N GLY A 152 -0.37 6.92 -4.51
CA GLY A 152 -0.84 5.53 -4.60
C GLY A 152 -2.31 5.36 -4.26
N THR A 153 -2.80 6.04 -3.22
CA THR A 153 -4.18 5.97 -2.77
C THR A 153 -5.15 6.61 -3.75
N ASN A 154 -4.82 7.79 -4.26
CA ASN A 154 -5.70 8.54 -5.16
C ASN A 154 -5.90 7.82 -6.49
N TYR A 155 -4.90 7.12 -7.00
CA TYR A 155 -5.05 6.29 -8.19
C TYR A 155 -6.10 5.19 -7.99
N SER A 156 -6.28 4.71 -6.77
CA SER A 156 -7.28 3.68 -6.42
C SER A 156 -8.68 4.21 -6.12
N SER A 157 -8.88 5.54 -6.15
CA SER A 157 -10.20 6.18 -5.97
C SER A 157 -11.00 6.16 -7.27
N ASP A 158 -11.43 4.98 -7.65
CA ASP A 158 -11.95 4.58 -8.95
C ASP A 158 -13.03 5.52 -9.51
N ALA A 159 -14.06 5.86 -8.72
CA ALA A 159 -15.19 6.65 -9.18
C ALA A 159 -14.80 8.11 -9.44
N LEU A 160 -14.08 8.74 -8.52
CA LEU A 160 -13.69 10.15 -8.63
C LEU A 160 -12.71 10.36 -9.80
N THR A 161 -11.72 9.50 -9.93
CA THR A 161 -10.71 9.61 -10.99
C THR A 161 -11.32 9.38 -12.37
N ARG A 162 -12.24 8.42 -12.50
CA ARG A 162 -12.98 8.19 -13.76
C ARG A 162 -13.86 9.36 -14.14
N GLU A 163 -14.55 9.95 -13.18
CA GLU A 163 -15.44 11.08 -13.42
C GLU A 163 -14.65 12.32 -13.86
N LEU A 164 -13.52 12.60 -13.22
CA LEU A 164 -12.72 13.79 -13.51
C LEU A 164 -11.82 13.65 -14.74
N PHE A 165 -11.25 12.48 -14.98
CA PHE A 165 -10.19 12.29 -15.98
C PHE A 165 -10.53 11.24 -17.06
N GLY A 166 -11.72 10.64 -16.98
CA GLY A 166 -12.17 9.61 -17.90
C GLY A 166 -11.66 8.21 -17.59
N ALA A 167 -12.29 7.20 -18.22
CA ALA A 167 -12.01 5.78 -17.94
C ALA A 167 -10.56 5.35 -18.25
N GLY A 168 -9.92 5.99 -19.22
CA GLY A 168 -8.53 5.68 -19.62
C GLY A 168 -7.48 6.07 -18.58
N ALA A 169 -7.82 6.96 -17.62
CA ALA A 169 -6.88 7.38 -16.57
C ALA A 169 -6.50 6.24 -15.61
N LEU A 170 -7.37 5.23 -15.46
CA LEU A 170 -7.20 4.08 -14.57
C LEU A 170 -6.92 2.77 -15.33
N ALA A 171 -6.68 2.84 -16.62
CA ALA A 171 -6.36 1.66 -17.41
C ALA A 171 -5.04 1.05 -16.93
N PRO A 172 -4.93 -0.29 -16.81
CA PRO A 172 -3.70 -0.94 -16.32
C PRO A 172 -2.44 -0.52 -17.06
N GLU A 173 -2.55 -0.23 -18.37
CA GLU A 173 -1.47 0.26 -19.22
C GLU A 173 -1.00 1.68 -18.87
N SER A 174 -1.81 2.47 -18.17
CA SER A 174 -1.45 3.82 -17.74
C SER A 174 -0.69 3.85 -16.40
N ILE A 175 -0.68 2.76 -15.63
CA ILE A 175 -0.02 2.68 -14.32
C ILE A 175 1.47 3.03 -14.39
N PRO A 176 2.30 2.46 -15.28
CA PRO A 176 3.72 2.79 -15.34
C PRO A 176 3.98 4.26 -15.67
N ARG A 177 3.19 4.83 -16.58
CA ARG A 177 3.30 6.25 -16.94
C ARG A 177 2.92 7.16 -15.77
N TYR A 178 1.87 6.82 -15.05
CA TYR A 178 1.47 7.55 -13.84
C TYR A 178 2.55 7.49 -12.77
N ALA A 179 3.07 6.30 -12.47
CA ALA A 179 4.13 6.11 -11.48
C ALA A 179 5.40 6.92 -11.83
N GLU A 180 5.81 6.93 -13.10
CA GLU A 180 6.97 7.70 -13.55
C GLU A 180 6.73 9.22 -13.45
N ALA A 181 5.52 9.70 -13.73
CA ALA A 181 5.16 11.09 -13.51
C ALA A 181 5.23 11.47 -12.02
N VAL A 182 4.76 10.62 -11.12
CA VAL A 182 4.86 10.83 -9.66
C VAL A 182 6.33 10.86 -9.23
N VAL A 183 7.15 9.94 -9.73
CA VAL A 183 8.61 9.93 -9.49
C VAL A 183 9.23 11.27 -9.89
N THR A 184 8.97 11.73 -11.12
CA THR A 184 9.50 12.98 -11.66
C THR A 184 9.09 14.16 -10.78
N VAL A 185 7.81 14.32 -10.48
CA VAL A 185 7.31 15.45 -9.67
C VAL A 185 7.93 15.46 -8.28
N ILE A 186 8.04 14.30 -7.62
CA ILE A 186 8.62 14.23 -6.27
C ILE A 186 10.14 14.50 -6.32
N LEU A 187 10.88 13.85 -7.22
CA LEU A 187 12.33 14.01 -7.28
C LEU A 187 12.74 15.42 -7.72
N ASP A 188 12.07 15.99 -8.72
CA ASP A 188 12.36 17.34 -9.21
C ASP A 188 11.94 18.40 -8.18
N GLY A 189 10.82 18.18 -7.49
CA GLY A 189 10.41 19.05 -6.37
C GLY A 189 11.36 19.01 -5.17
N LEU A 190 12.13 17.94 -5.01
CA LEU A 190 13.17 17.83 -3.97
C LEU A 190 14.51 18.41 -4.40
N THR A 191 14.78 18.58 -5.70
CA THR A 191 16.06 19.16 -6.18
C THR A 191 16.15 20.64 -5.88
N THR A 192 17.37 21.12 -5.67
CA THR A 192 17.70 22.55 -5.46
C THR A 192 17.86 23.27 -6.78
#